data_db7a162ba7c339af0f8e1f5a376e4fa3
#
_entry.id   db7a162ba7c339af0f8e1f5a376e4fa3
#
_cell.length_a   1.000
_cell.length_b   1.000
_cell.length_c   1.000
_cell.angle_alpha   90.00
_cell.angle_beta   90.00
_cell.angle_gamma   90.00
#
_symmetry.space_group_name_H-M   'P 1'
#
loop_
_entity.id
_entity.type
_entity.pdbx_description
1 polymer ?
#
loop_
_entity_poly.entity_id
_entity_poly.type
_entity_poly.pdbx_seq_one_letter_code
_entity_poly.pdbx_strand_id
1 'polypeptide(L)'
;MHPFSRRLDDNDLIEHFLVRVLEYRPENLDDVIQSIKEGEFQIHHIPDVDSTLGSTKHRRRKFAKEEDRWNLRIQIVTELFSQKRPETDEEISLGNGGAFPITDPQFEKKAIVIIGLPASGKSGIANELADTIGAIILDSDFAKRKLPEFQDGVGGASLVHNESDVLVFGSDSEKIPTGFKPLFQLAIESKMNLVIPKIGHKLNSVHQLGLSLKELGYETHLICVNLDRRKATIRAIGRFIESGRYVPIGLIFDGYANDPLNTYFLLKDGIDLDIQPFDSFGLISTDVAKGDRPRILQATSPSPIIEFQK
;
A
#
# COMPACT_ATOMS: atom_id res chain seq x y z
N MET A 1 2.11 -17.03 4.50
CA MET A 1 3.45 -16.44 4.85
C MET A 1 4.35 -16.57 3.65
N HIS A 2 5.16 -15.55 3.33
CA HIS A 2 6.15 -15.65 2.26
C HIS A 2 7.20 -16.71 2.65
N PRO A 3 7.53 -17.70 1.79
CA PRO A 3 8.35 -18.86 2.18
C PRO A 3 9.78 -18.52 2.60
N PHE A 4 10.27 -17.33 2.26
CA PHE A 4 11.61 -16.85 2.60
C PHE A 4 11.65 -15.84 3.76
N SER A 5 10.49 -15.51 4.34
CA SER A 5 10.44 -14.60 5.49
C SER A 5 10.83 -15.35 6.76
N ARG A 6 11.77 -14.77 7.53
CA ARG A 6 12.14 -15.34 8.84
C ARG A 6 10.97 -15.22 9.81
N ARG A 7 10.82 -16.20 10.65
CA ARG A 7 9.85 -16.21 11.72
C ARG A 7 10.45 -15.53 12.95
N LEU A 8 9.75 -14.56 13.51
CA LEU A 8 10.19 -13.78 14.67
C LEU A 8 9.24 -14.01 15.85
N ASP A 9 9.17 -15.27 16.33
CA ASP A 9 8.28 -15.72 17.39
C ASP A 9 8.99 -16.05 18.71
N ASP A 10 10.32 -15.87 18.74
CA ASP A 10 11.17 -16.12 19.88
C ASP A 10 11.99 -14.88 20.24
N ASN A 11 12.17 -14.59 21.54
CA ASN A 11 12.84 -13.38 22.00
C ASN A 11 14.30 -13.30 21.54
N ASP A 12 15.05 -14.42 21.59
CA ASP A 12 16.46 -14.45 21.20
C ASP A 12 16.63 -14.22 19.69
N LEU A 13 15.70 -14.78 18.87
CA LEU A 13 15.67 -14.53 17.43
C LEU A 13 15.35 -13.08 17.11
N ILE A 14 14.39 -12.48 17.82
CA ILE A 14 14.01 -11.08 17.63
C ILE A 14 15.18 -10.18 18.06
N GLU A 15 15.78 -10.41 19.22
CA GLU A 15 16.94 -9.63 19.69
C GLU A 15 18.10 -9.74 18.71
N HIS A 16 18.44 -10.95 18.29
CA HIS A 16 19.49 -11.17 17.30
C HIS A 16 19.20 -10.41 15.98
N PHE A 17 17.96 -10.44 15.52
CA PHE A 17 17.56 -9.74 14.31
C PHE A 17 17.71 -8.22 14.47
N LEU A 18 17.18 -7.65 15.57
CA LEU A 18 17.28 -6.22 15.84
C LEU A 18 18.73 -5.77 15.98
N VAL A 19 19.50 -6.45 16.85
CA VAL A 19 20.82 -5.99 17.27
C VAL A 19 21.92 -6.33 16.27
N ARG A 20 21.86 -7.54 15.64
CA ARG A 20 22.93 -8.03 14.77
C ARG A 20 22.65 -7.84 13.28
N VAL A 21 21.38 -7.94 12.87
CA VAL A 21 21.02 -7.83 11.44
C VAL A 21 20.65 -6.39 11.09
N LEU A 22 19.79 -5.77 11.90
CA LEU A 22 19.36 -4.39 11.67
C LEU A 22 20.33 -3.35 12.27
N GLU A 23 21.23 -3.77 13.18
CA GLU A 23 22.10 -2.86 13.96
C GLU A 23 21.28 -1.77 14.70
N TYR A 24 20.09 -2.16 15.15
CA TYR A 24 19.13 -1.30 15.82
C TYR A 24 19.04 -1.65 17.31
N ARG A 25 19.37 -0.67 18.16
CA ARG A 25 19.39 -0.81 19.62
C ARG A 25 18.61 0.34 20.26
N PRO A 26 17.27 0.25 20.34
CA PRO A 26 16.48 1.26 21.05
C PRO A 26 16.75 1.18 22.54
N GLU A 27 16.51 2.29 23.27
CA GLU A 27 16.68 2.35 24.73
C GLU A 27 15.77 1.36 25.47
N ASN A 28 14.57 1.08 24.91
CA ASN A 28 13.55 0.15 25.44
C ASN A 28 13.54 -1.15 24.64
N LEU A 29 14.69 -1.79 24.40
CA LEU A 29 14.82 -2.98 23.54
C LEU A 29 13.90 -4.12 23.96
N ASP A 30 13.76 -4.41 25.26
CA ASP A 30 12.92 -5.50 25.76
C ASP A 30 11.43 -5.28 25.44
N ASP A 31 10.93 -4.04 25.55
CA ASP A 31 9.56 -3.69 25.20
C ASP A 31 9.31 -3.84 23.70
N VAL A 32 10.30 -3.46 22.88
CA VAL A 32 10.24 -3.62 21.40
C VAL A 32 10.19 -5.09 21.02
N ILE A 33 11.03 -5.94 21.66
CA ILE A 33 11.05 -7.39 21.44
C ILE A 33 9.66 -7.98 21.76
N GLN A 34 9.11 -7.62 22.91
CA GLN A 34 7.82 -8.13 23.36
C GLN A 34 6.68 -7.69 22.42
N SER A 35 6.68 -6.43 22.02
CA SER A 35 5.69 -5.90 21.08
C SER A 35 5.74 -6.60 19.71
N ILE A 36 6.94 -6.85 19.17
CA ILE A 36 7.13 -7.60 17.90
C ILE A 36 6.59 -9.02 18.05
N LYS A 37 6.95 -9.71 19.12
CA LYS A 37 6.48 -11.09 19.39
C LYS A 37 4.96 -11.18 19.45
N GLU A 38 4.32 -10.24 20.13
CA GLU A 38 2.86 -10.16 20.19
C GLU A 38 2.25 -9.88 18.82
N GLY A 39 2.86 -8.98 18.04
CA GLY A 39 2.44 -8.68 16.68
C GLY A 39 2.51 -9.88 15.75
N GLU A 40 3.63 -10.60 15.76
CA GLU A 40 3.81 -11.85 15.01
C GLU A 40 2.78 -12.90 15.42
N PHE A 41 2.58 -13.09 16.73
CA PHE A 41 1.60 -14.03 17.25
C PHE A 41 0.19 -13.72 16.75
N GLN A 42 -0.26 -12.48 16.82
CA GLN A 42 -1.61 -12.11 16.41
C GLN A 42 -1.84 -12.32 14.92
N ILE A 43 -0.85 -12.00 14.06
CA ILE A 43 -0.98 -12.17 12.61
C ILE A 43 -1.01 -13.64 12.21
N HIS A 44 -0.21 -14.48 12.85
CA HIS A 44 -0.14 -15.90 12.51
C HIS A 44 -1.38 -16.71 12.93
N HIS A 45 -2.18 -16.20 13.84
CA HIS A 45 -3.39 -16.87 14.33
C HIS A 45 -4.66 -16.48 13.56
N ILE A 46 -4.56 -15.63 12.54
CA ILE A 46 -5.68 -15.28 11.66
C ILE A 46 -5.48 -15.99 10.32
N PRO A 47 -6.13 -17.14 10.08
CA PRO A 47 -6.09 -17.79 8.77
C PRO A 47 -6.76 -16.89 7.71
N ASP A 48 -6.28 -16.93 6.46
CA ASP A 48 -6.88 -16.18 5.33
C ASP A 48 -8.37 -16.48 5.14
N VAL A 49 -8.80 -17.71 5.51
CA VAL A 49 -10.22 -18.12 5.45
C VAL A 49 -11.11 -17.38 6.45
N ASP A 50 -10.54 -16.78 7.48
CA ASP A 50 -11.27 -16.03 8.51
C ASP A 50 -11.33 -14.53 8.21
N SER A 51 -10.83 -14.07 7.04
CA SER A 51 -10.93 -12.66 6.64
C SER A 51 -12.40 -12.20 6.56
N THR A 52 -12.63 -10.92 6.82
CA THR A 52 -13.98 -10.32 6.80
C THR A 52 -14.67 -10.40 5.44
N LEU A 53 -13.93 -10.64 4.36
CA LEU A 53 -14.50 -10.85 3.03
C LEU A 53 -15.30 -12.16 2.95
N GLY A 54 -14.73 -13.27 3.42
CA GLY A 54 -15.30 -14.61 3.26
C GLY A 54 -15.96 -15.17 4.52
N SER A 55 -15.80 -14.53 5.68
CA SER A 55 -16.26 -15.06 6.97
C SER A 55 -16.96 -13.99 7.81
N THR A 56 -18.04 -14.36 8.47
CA THR A 56 -18.74 -13.49 9.44
C THR A 56 -18.11 -13.52 10.83
N LYS A 57 -17.20 -14.46 11.09
CA LYS A 57 -16.63 -14.76 12.41
C LYS A 57 -16.03 -13.56 13.12
N HIS A 58 -15.32 -12.70 12.37
CA HIS A 58 -14.62 -11.54 12.92
C HIS A 58 -15.28 -10.22 12.54
N ARG A 59 -16.44 -10.24 11.87
CA ARG A 59 -17.17 -9.01 11.55
C ARG A 59 -17.80 -8.41 12.81
N ARG A 60 -17.73 -7.11 12.93
CA ARG A 60 -18.46 -6.37 13.97
C ARG A 60 -19.96 -6.69 13.89
N ARG A 61 -20.62 -6.91 15.03
CA ARG A 61 -22.03 -7.34 15.13
C ARG A 61 -22.97 -6.52 14.24
N LYS A 62 -22.77 -5.22 14.17
CA LYS A 62 -23.57 -4.30 13.33
C LYS A 62 -23.51 -4.63 11.84
N PHE A 63 -22.36 -5.19 11.38
CA PHE A 63 -22.08 -5.48 9.97
C PHE A 63 -21.85 -6.97 9.71
N ALA A 64 -22.36 -7.83 10.59
CA ALA A 64 -22.18 -9.27 10.45
C ALA A 64 -23.08 -9.89 9.38
N LYS A 65 -24.31 -9.36 9.20
CA LYS A 65 -25.23 -9.81 8.14
C LYS A 65 -24.76 -9.32 6.78
N GLU A 66 -24.96 -10.14 5.74
CA GLU A 66 -24.50 -9.80 4.38
C GLU A 66 -25.13 -8.52 3.84
N GLU A 67 -26.40 -8.24 4.13
CA GLU A 67 -27.06 -7.00 3.71
C GLU A 67 -26.42 -5.75 4.35
N ASP A 68 -26.16 -5.80 5.66
CA ASP A 68 -25.51 -4.69 6.38
C ASP A 68 -24.05 -4.51 5.90
N ARG A 69 -23.36 -5.64 5.62
CA ARG A 69 -22.00 -5.60 5.09
C ARG A 69 -21.95 -5.06 3.67
N TRP A 70 -22.93 -5.41 2.86
CA TRP A 70 -23.08 -4.89 1.51
C TRP A 70 -23.25 -3.36 1.51
N ASN A 71 -24.16 -2.86 2.36
CA ASN A 71 -24.37 -1.43 2.50
C ASN A 71 -23.11 -0.69 2.98
N LEU A 72 -22.36 -1.29 3.92
CA LEU A 72 -21.07 -0.77 4.35
C LEU A 72 -20.06 -0.69 3.20
N ARG A 73 -19.95 -1.73 2.37
CA ARG A 73 -19.07 -1.76 1.20
C ARG A 73 -19.39 -0.67 0.20
N ILE A 74 -20.68 -0.50 -0.12
CA ILE A 74 -21.15 0.58 -1.00
C ILE A 74 -20.81 1.94 -0.39
N GLN A 75 -21.09 2.14 0.91
CA GLN A 75 -20.76 3.37 1.60
C GLN A 75 -19.27 3.69 1.50
N ILE A 76 -18.39 2.72 1.80
CA ILE A 76 -16.94 2.91 1.75
C ILE A 76 -16.49 3.36 0.36
N VAL A 77 -16.91 2.66 -0.70
CA VAL A 77 -16.51 3.01 -2.07
C VAL A 77 -17.08 4.37 -2.48
N THR A 78 -18.33 4.67 -2.09
CA THR A 78 -18.93 5.98 -2.35
C THR A 78 -18.15 7.10 -1.68
N GLU A 79 -17.79 6.94 -0.41
CA GLU A 79 -16.98 7.92 0.31
C GLU A 79 -15.60 8.10 -0.33
N LEU A 80 -14.91 6.98 -0.67
CA LEU A 80 -13.62 7.04 -1.34
C LEU A 80 -13.69 7.75 -2.69
N PHE A 81 -14.79 7.58 -3.43
CA PHE A 81 -15.02 8.18 -4.75
C PHE A 81 -15.65 9.56 -4.74
N SER A 82 -15.98 10.13 -3.60
CA SER A 82 -16.67 11.43 -3.53
C SER A 82 -16.01 12.44 -2.61
N GLN A 83 -15.21 11.99 -1.66
CA GLN A 83 -14.59 12.88 -0.66
C GLN A 83 -13.12 13.11 -0.99
N LYS A 84 -12.67 14.33 -0.71
CA LYS A 84 -11.23 14.64 -0.73
C LYS A 84 -10.53 13.88 0.40
N ARG A 85 -9.28 13.47 0.16
CA ARG A 85 -8.47 12.91 1.25
C ARG A 85 -8.19 14.00 2.28
N PRO A 86 -8.04 13.66 3.58
CA PRO A 86 -7.55 14.57 4.59
C PRO A 86 -6.04 14.86 4.41
N GLU A 87 -5.49 15.74 5.21
CA GLU A 87 -4.05 16.07 5.16
C GLU A 87 -3.19 14.84 5.50
N THR A 88 -3.66 14.03 6.44
CA THR A 88 -3.00 12.79 6.84
C THR A 88 -3.89 11.58 6.57
N ASP A 89 -3.29 10.51 6.04
CA ASP A 89 -4.02 9.25 5.78
C ASP A 89 -4.59 8.63 7.07
N GLU A 90 -4.00 8.97 8.23
CA GLU A 90 -4.45 8.52 9.56
C GLU A 90 -5.86 8.99 9.91
N GLU A 91 -6.29 10.10 9.37
CA GLU A 91 -7.64 10.67 9.62
C GLU A 91 -8.74 9.98 8.80
N ILE A 92 -8.37 9.19 7.79
CA ILE A 92 -9.34 8.42 7.00
C ILE A 92 -10.03 7.41 7.89
N SER A 93 -11.35 7.49 7.95
CA SER A 93 -12.21 6.59 8.71
C SER A 93 -13.60 6.51 8.07
N LEU A 94 -14.45 5.61 8.53
CA LEU A 94 -15.82 5.54 8.03
C LEU A 94 -16.55 6.86 8.32
N GLY A 95 -17.08 7.50 7.28
CA GLY A 95 -17.70 8.82 7.35
C GLY A 95 -16.74 9.99 7.15
N ASN A 96 -15.42 9.79 7.14
CA ASN A 96 -14.44 10.87 6.99
C ASN A 96 -13.34 10.54 5.98
N GLY A 97 -13.10 11.48 5.05
CA GLY A 97 -12.06 11.41 4.05
C GLY A 97 -12.30 10.39 2.95
N GLY A 98 -11.77 10.65 1.78
CA GLY A 98 -11.86 9.81 0.59
C GLY A 98 -10.51 9.61 -0.08
N ALA A 99 -10.57 9.32 -1.39
CA ALA A 99 -9.38 9.07 -2.19
C ALA A 99 -9.10 10.19 -3.21
N PHE A 100 -9.96 11.23 -3.28
CA PHE A 100 -9.77 12.36 -4.18
C PHE A 100 -8.60 13.24 -3.72
N PRO A 101 -7.89 13.88 -4.67
CA PRO A 101 -6.83 14.84 -4.34
C PRO A 101 -7.39 16.02 -3.52
N ILE A 102 -6.53 16.73 -2.80
CA ILE A 102 -6.90 17.99 -2.12
C ILE A 102 -7.17 19.08 -3.17
N THR A 103 -6.43 19.05 -4.27
CA THR A 103 -6.64 19.89 -5.46
C THR A 103 -7.89 19.46 -6.25
N ASP A 104 -8.16 20.12 -7.36
CA ASP A 104 -9.27 19.73 -8.22
C ASP A 104 -8.91 18.49 -9.05
N PRO A 105 -9.80 17.48 -9.12
CA PRO A 105 -9.53 16.26 -9.87
C PRO A 105 -9.41 16.54 -11.37
N GLN A 106 -8.49 15.83 -12.04
CA GLN A 106 -8.24 15.92 -13.47
C GLN A 106 -8.60 14.61 -14.19
N PHE A 107 -8.95 14.72 -15.49
CA PHE A 107 -9.54 13.63 -16.29
C PHE A 107 -8.76 13.40 -17.59
N GLU A 108 -7.43 13.39 -17.50
CA GLU A 108 -6.51 13.32 -18.64
C GLU A 108 -6.05 11.90 -18.95
N LYS A 109 -6.49 10.91 -18.15
CA LYS A 109 -6.02 9.53 -18.23
C LYS A 109 -4.50 9.39 -18.02
N LYS A 110 -3.96 10.04 -17.02
CA LYS A 110 -2.58 9.82 -16.54
C LYS A 110 -2.60 8.84 -15.38
N ALA A 111 -1.72 7.85 -15.39
CA ALA A 111 -1.61 6.85 -14.33
C ALA A 111 -0.17 6.76 -13.84
N ILE A 112 0.02 6.98 -12.53
CA ILE A 112 1.31 6.82 -11.86
C ILE A 112 1.24 5.59 -10.96
N VAL A 113 2.02 4.57 -11.28
CA VAL A 113 2.22 3.41 -10.40
C VAL A 113 3.46 3.69 -9.55
N ILE A 114 3.29 3.65 -8.22
CA ILE A 114 4.39 3.90 -7.27
C ILE A 114 4.73 2.60 -6.55
N ILE A 115 5.97 2.13 -6.72
CA ILE A 115 6.44 0.90 -6.05
C ILE A 115 7.52 1.21 -5.02
N GLY A 116 7.66 0.32 -4.03
CA GLY A 116 8.67 0.44 -2.96
C GLY A 116 8.28 -0.35 -1.72
N LEU A 117 9.20 -0.53 -0.79
CA LEU A 117 8.99 -1.29 0.45
C LEU A 117 7.92 -0.64 1.36
N PRO A 118 7.23 -1.41 2.21
CA PRO A 118 6.49 -0.83 3.34
C PRO A 118 7.41 0.11 4.14
N ALA A 119 6.85 1.19 4.67
CA ALA A 119 7.56 2.24 5.39
C ALA A 119 8.68 2.97 4.62
N SER A 120 8.76 2.81 3.29
CA SER A 120 9.71 3.57 2.45
C SER A 120 9.30 5.03 2.19
N GLY A 121 8.16 5.50 2.72
CA GLY A 121 7.69 6.87 2.49
C GLY A 121 6.84 7.06 1.22
N LYS A 122 6.35 5.98 0.62
CA LYS A 122 5.49 6.04 -0.58
C LYS A 122 4.26 6.93 -0.44
N SER A 123 3.59 6.88 0.72
CA SER A 123 2.33 7.62 0.91
C SER A 123 2.52 9.13 0.75
N GLY A 124 3.57 9.71 1.32
CA GLY A 124 3.87 11.14 1.15
C GLY A 124 4.09 11.53 -0.31
N ILE A 125 4.86 10.70 -1.05
CA ILE A 125 5.11 10.91 -2.49
C ILE A 125 3.82 10.71 -3.29
N ALA A 126 3.01 9.70 -2.96
CA ALA A 126 1.73 9.45 -3.60
C ALA A 126 0.76 10.64 -3.43
N ASN A 127 0.69 11.18 -2.21
CA ASN A 127 -0.16 12.32 -1.89
C ASN A 127 0.26 13.57 -2.68
N GLU A 128 1.56 13.89 -2.68
CA GLU A 128 2.08 15.06 -3.40
C GLU A 128 1.87 14.93 -4.92
N LEU A 129 2.12 13.75 -5.50
CA LEU A 129 1.87 13.50 -6.92
C LEU A 129 0.38 13.56 -7.26
N ALA A 130 -0.47 12.98 -6.41
CA ALA A 130 -1.92 13.02 -6.61
C ALA A 130 -2.44 14.46 -6.63
N ASP A 131 -1.95 15.31 -5.73
CA ASP A 131 -2.34 16.72 -5.72
C ASP A 131 -1.76 17.50 -6.91
N THR A 132 -0.55 17.17 -7.35
CA THR A 132 0.09 17.83 -8.50
C THR A 132 -0.66 17.59 -9.80
N ILE A 133 -1.12 16.35 -10.04
CA ILE A 133 -1.80 16.00 -11.31
C ILE A 133 -3.32 15.83 -11.15
N GLY A 134 -3.91 16.20 -10.01
CA GLY A 134 -5.33 16.04 -9.74
C GLY A 134 -5.82 14.58 -9.80
N ALA A 135 -5.04 13.64 -9.27
CA ALA A 135 -5.31 12.20 -9.37
C ALA A 135 -6.02 11.64 -8.15
N ILE A 136 -6.90 10.67 -8.36
CA ILE A 136 -7.43 9.83 -7.29
C ILE A 136 -6.36 8.79 -6.87
N ILE A 137 -6.25 8.55 -5.56
CA ILE A 137 -5.33 7.54 -5.02
C ILE A 137 -6.06 6.20 -4.88
N LEU A 138 -5.56 5.18 -5.54
CA LEU A 138 -6.09 3.81 -5.47
C LEU A 138 -5.23 2.98 -4.51
N ASP A 139 -5.49 3.14 -3.22
CA ASP A 139 -4.79 2.43 -2.14
C ASP A 139 -5.78 1.65 -1.27
N SER A 140 -5.57 0.34 -1.16
CA SER A 140 -6.39 -0.53 -0.29
C SER A 140 -6.32 -0.12 1.19
N ASP A 141 -5.25 0.55 1.63
CA ASP A 141 -5.14 1.04 2.99
C ASP A 141 -6.20 2.10 3.34
N PHE A 142 -6.66 2.88 2.36
CA PHE A 142 -7.78 3.83 2.57
C PHE A 142 -9.09 3.08 2.86
N ALA A 143 -9.37 2.02 2.09
CA ALA A 143 -10.54 1.17 2.36
C ALA A 143 -10.42 0.40 3.68
N LYS A 144 -9.21 -0.09 4.04
CA LYS A 144 -8.96 -0.74 5.34
C LYS A 144 -9.36 0.13 6.50
N ARG A 145 -8.96 1.41 6.49
CA ARG A 145 -9.23 2.37 7.57
C ARG A 145 -10.73 2.63 7.77
N LYS A 146 -11.53 2.44 6.74
CA LYS A 146 -13.00 2.58 6.81
C LYS A 146 -13.71 1.31 7.26
N LEU A 147 -13.04 0.16 7.23
CA LEU A 147 -13.59 -1.10 7.74
C LEU A 147 -13.48 -1.14 9.27
N PRO A 148 -14.61 -1.39 10.00
CA PRO A 148 -14.63 -1.28 11.46
C PRO A 148 -13.63 -2.17 12.18
N GLU A 149 -13.33 -3.34 11.61
CA GLU A 149 -12.43 -4.34 12.17
C GLU A 149 -10.95 -3.96 12.02
N PHE A 150 -10.64 -2.94 11.24
CA PHE A 150 -9.27 -2.44 11.09
C PHE A 150 -8.64 -2.04 12.42
N GLN A 151 -9.46 -1.53 13.35
CA GLN A 151 -9.02 -1.08 14.67
C GLN A 151 -9.05 -2.20 15.72
N ASP A 152 -9.33 -3.45 15.35
CA ASP A 152 -9.40 -4.58 16.28
C ASP A 152 -7.99 -5.10 16.61
N GLY A 153 -7.19 -4.28 17.25
CA GLY A 153 -5.83 -4.61 17.65
C GLY A 153 -4.85 -4.75 16.47
N VAL A 154 -3.72 -5.36 16.74
CA VAL A 154 -2.59 -5.50 15.80
C VAL A 154 -2.96 -6.32 14.55
N GLY A 155 -3.84 -7.30 14.69
CA GLY A 155 -4.30 -8.17 13.60
C GLY A 155 -5.39 -7.58 12.70
N GLY A 156 -6.00 -6.44 13.10
CA GLY A 156 -7.14 -5.85 12.39
C GLY A 156 -6.87 -5.55 10.92
N ALA A 157 -5.68 -5.03 10.61
CA ALA A 157 -5.29 -4.76 9.23
C ALA A 157 -5.22 -6.02 8.35
N SER A 158 -4.83 -7.16 8.92
CA SER A 158 -4.80 -8.46 8.22
C SER A 158 -6.20 -9.03 8.01
N LEU A 159 -7.10 -8.86 9.00
CA LEU A 159 -8.50 -9.30 8.90
C LEU A 159 -9.23 -8.69 7.72
N VAL A 160 -9.02 -7.41 7.46
CA VAL A 160 -9.73 -6.64 6.42
C VAL A 160 -8.97 -6.57 5.09
N HIS A 161 -7.79 -7.16 4.99
CA HIS A 161 -6.90 -7.01 3.82
C HIS A 161 -7.58 -7.42 2.51
N ASN A 162 -8.09 -8.66 2.43
CA ASN A 162 -8.71 -9.18 1.22
C ASN A 162 -9.96 -8.37 0.84
N GLU A 163 -10.76 -7.96 1.82
CA GLU A 163 -11.96 -7.16 1.57
C GLU A 163 -11.62 -5.77 1.05
N SER A 164 -10.61 -5.12 1.62
CA SER A 164 -10.16 -3.81 1.14
C SER A 164 -9.62 -3.85 -0.29
N ASP A 165 -8.91 -4.91 -0.68
CA ASP A 165 -8.43 -5.09 -2.05
C ASP A 165 -9.59 -5.25 -3.04
N VAL A 166 -10.64 -5.97 -2.65
CA VAL A 166 -11.84 -6.10 -3.47
C VAL A 166 -12.56 -4.75 -3.62
N LEU A 167 -12.68 -3.97 -2.54
CA LEU A 167 -13.32 -2.66 -2.59
C LEU A 167 -12.59 -1.68 -3.53
N VAL A 168 -11.28 -1.76 -3.59
CA VAL A 168 -10.47 -0.85 -4.42
C VAL A 168 -10.24 -1.40 -5.82
N PHE A 169 -9.82 -2.65 -5.97
CA PHE A 169 -9.37 -3.21 -7.25
C PHE A 169 -10.30 -4.25 -7.86
N GLY A 170 -11.30 -4.77 -7.12
CA GLY A 170 -12.22 -5.79 -7.61
C GLY A 170 -11.62 -7.20 -7.67
N SER A 171 -10.45 -7.44 -7.07
CA SER A 171 -9.87 -8.79 -6.96
C SER A 171 -10.81 -9.68 -6.14
N ASP A 172 -10.95 -10.97 -6.52
CA ASP A 172 -11.86 -11.92 -5.87
C ASP A 172 -13.35 -11.51 -5.89
N SER A 173 -13.78 -10.81 -6.94
CA SER A 173 -15.17 -10.33 -7.08
C SER A 173 -16.23 -11.43 -7.04
N GLU A 174 -15.87 -12.71 -7.19
CA GLU A 174 -16.77 -13.85 -7.02
C GLU A 174 -17.43 -13.92 -5.63
N LYS A 175 -16.80 -13.34 -4.63
CA LYS A 175 -17.31 -13.27 -3.25
C LYS A 175 -18.19 -12.04 -2.99
N ILE A 176 -18.40 -11.20 -4.00
CA ILE A 176 -19.24 -10.00 -3.91
C ILE A 176 -20.38 -10.12 -4.92
N PRO A 177 -21.63 -9.74 -4.56
CA PRO A 177 -22.75 -9.80 -5.47
C PRO A 177 -22.52 -9.03 -6.78
N THR A 178 -23.11 -9.53 -7.86
CA THR A 178 -23.09 -8.89 -9.18
C THR A 178 -23.60 -7.45 -9.11
N GLY A 179 -22.90 -6.52 -9.77
CA GLY A 179 -23.27 -5.11 -9.81
C GLY A 179 -22.47 -4.21 -8.87
N PHE A 180 -21.56 -4.76 -8.05
CA PHE A 180 -20.61 -3.95 -7.29
C PHE A 180 -19.54 -3.36 -8.24
N LYS A 181 -19.31 -2.05 -8.12
CA LYS A 181 -18.24 -1.36 -8.84
C LYS A 181 -17.13 -0.99 -7.86
N PRO A 182 -15.94 -1.60 -7.98
CA PRO A 182 -14.79 -1.20 -7.16
C PRO A 182 -14.31 0.21 -7.53
N LEU A 183 -13.56 0.84 -6.63
CA LEU A 183 -13.05 2.19 -6.80
C LEU A 183 -12.26 2.36 -8.11
N PHE A 184 -11.42 1.39 -8.47
CA PHE A 184 -10.69 1.37 -9.73
C PHE A 184 -11.60 1.48 -10.95
N GLN A 185 -12.69 0.70 -10.99
CA GLN A 185 -13.64 0.73 -12.10
C GLN A 185 -14.31 2.11 -12.22
N LEU A 186 -14.76 2.69 -11.09
CA LEU A 186 -15.38 4.03 -11.08
C LEU A 186 -14.42 5.10 -11.59
N ALA A 187 -13.15 5.04 -11.17
CA ALA A 187 -12.10 5.96 -11.61
C ALA A 187 -11.81 5.84 -13.12
N ILE A 188 -11.74 4.62 -13.65
CA ILE A 188 -11.53 4.34 -15.09
C ILE A 188 -12.73 4.84 -15.92
N GLU A 189 -13.96 4.50 -15.53
CA GLU A 189 -15.18 4.96 -16.23
C GLU A 189 -15.26 6.49 -16.29
N SER A 190 -14.78 7.15 -15.23
CA SER A 190 -14.70 8.62 -15.16
C SER A 190 -13.47 9.22 -15.82
N LYS A 191 -12.55 8.41 -16.36
CA LYS A 191 -11.31 8.84 -17.02
C LYS A 191 -10.38 9.68 -16.11
N MET A 192 -10.44 9.47 -14.80
CA MET A 192 -9.65 10.24 -13.84
C MET A 192 -8.16 9.95 -13.98
N ASN A 193 -7.32 10.91 -13.59
CA ASN A 193 -5.92 10.64 -13.33
C ASN A 193 -5.79 9.74 -12.09
N LEU A 194 -4.81 8.84 -12.08
CA LEU A 194 -4.64 7.78 -11.08
C LEU A 194 -3.26 7.83 -10.44
N VAL A 195 -3.20 7.63 -9.12
CA VAL A 195 -1.98 7.26 -8.40
C VAL A 195 -2.22 5.92 -7.72
N ILE A 196 -1.37 4.93 -7.99
CA ILE A 196 -1.55 3.54 -7.55
C ILE A 196 -0.32 3.07 -6.77
N PRO A 197 -0.32 3.22 -5.43
CA PRO A 197 0.76 2.71 -4.60
C PRO A 197 0.71 1.17 -4.52
N LYS A 198 1.85 0.53 -4.74
CA LYS A 198 2.04 -0.93 -4.61
C LYS A 198 3.39 -1.23 -3.94
N ILE A 199 3.57 -2.45 -3.45
CA ILE A 199 4.90 -2.90 -3.00
C ILE A 199 5.79 -3.09 -4.22
N GLY A 200 5.28 -3.75 -5.26
CA GLY A 200 6.02 -3.98 -6.50
C GLY A 200 7.03 -5.12 -6.43
N HIS A 201 6.86 -6.07 -5.49
CA HIS A 201 7.75 -7.23 -5.36
C HIS A 201 7.56 -8.30 -6.43
N LYS A 202 6.44 -8.28 -7.15
CA LYS A 202 6.13 -9.22 -8.24
C LYS A 202 6.19 -8.51 -9.58
N LEU A 203 7.23 -8.75 -10.35
CA LEU A 203 7.44 -8.17 -11.68
C LEU A 203 6.20 -8.31 -12.57
N ASN A 204 5.67 -9.54 -12.71
CA ASN A 204 4.52 -9.81 -13.56
C ASN A 204 3.27 -9.01 -13.16
N SER A 205 3.03 -8.80 -11.86
CA SER A 205 1.86 -8.04 -11.41
C SER A 205 1.96 -6.56 -11.78
N VAL A 206 3.16 -5.96 -11.66
CA VAL A 206 3.39 -4.55 -12.04
C VAL A 206 3.35 -4.41 -13.56
N HIS A 207 3.93 -5.34 -14.29
CA HIS A 207 3.91 -5.38 -15.75
C HIS A 207 2.46 -5.46 -16.28
N GLN A 208 1.67 -6.42 -15.80
CA GLN A 208 0.27 -6.57 -16.21
C GLN A 208 -0.59 -5.35 -15.87
N LEU A 209 -0.37 -4.74 -14.69
CA LEU A 209 -1.05 -3.50 -14.33
C LEU A 209 -0.74 -2.38 -15.34
N GLY A 210 0.53 -2.20 -15.70
CA GLY A 210 0.92 -1.20 -16.69
C GLY A 210 0.31 -1.46 -18.08
N LEU A 211 0.32 -2.72 -18.54
CA LEU A 211 -0.32 -3.10 -19.81
C LEU A 211 -1.84 -2.82 -19.79
N SER A 212 -2.54 -3.23 -18.74
CA SER A 212 -3.97 -2.98 -18.61
C SER A 212 -4.32 -1.49 -18.61
N LEU A 213 -3.50 -0.65 -17.97
CA LEU A 213 -3.69 0.79 -18.00
C LEU A 213 -3.46 1.36 -19.40
N LYS A 214 -2.45 0.88 -20.15
CA LYS A 214 -2.23 1.27 -21.54
C LYS A 214 -3.38 0.86 -22.46
N GLU A 215 -3.89 -0.35 -22.32
CA GLU A 215 -5.07 -0.82 -23.07
C GLU A 215 -6.29 0.05 -22.83
N LEU A 216 -6.44 0.58 -21.60
CA LEU A 216 -7.48 1.55 -21.25
C LEU A 216 -7.19 2.98 -21.76
N GLY A 217 -6.06 3.20 -22.42
CA GLY A 217 -5.65 4.45 -23.03
C GLY A 217 -5.06 5.47 -22.05
N TYR A 218 -4.42 5.00 -20.96
CA TYR A 218 -3.70 5.85 -20.02
C TYR A 218 -2.26 6.11 -20.47
N GLU A 219 -1.79 7.34 -20.26
CA GLU A 219 -0.35 7.64 -20.18
C GLU A 219 0.17 7.07 -18.85
N THR A 220 1.17 6.18 -18.90
CA THR A 220 1.58 5.36 -17.76
C THR A 220 2.99 5.68 -17.28
N HIS A 221 3.15 5.87 -15.99
CA HIS A 221 4.41 6.21 -15.35
C HIS A 221 4.72 5.25 -14.21
N LEU A 222 5.97 4.75 -14.13
CA LEU A 222 6.43 3.92 -13.01
C LEU A 222 7.42 4.70 -12.16
N ILE A 223 7.11 4.85 -10.88
CA ILE A 223 8.00 5.49 -9.90
C ILE A 223 8.40 4.46 -8.84
N CYS A 224 9.69 4.31 -8.60
CA CYS A 224 10.21 3.51 -7.50
C CYS A 224 10.69 4.41 -6.37
N VAL A 225 10.14 4.20 -5.18
CA VAL A 225 10.59 4.83 -3.95
C VAL A 225 11.62 3.91 -3.29
N ASN A 226 12.89 4.27 -3.48
CA ASN A 226 14.03 3.51 -3.00
C ASN A 226 14.38 3.90 -1.57
N LEU A 227 14.41 2.90 -0.71
CA LEU A 227 14.96 2.96 0.64
C LEU A 227 15.59 1.59 0.95
N ASP A 228 16.77 1.62 1.54
CA ASP A 228 17.44 0.40 2.01
C ASP A 228 16.50 -0.41 2.92
N ARG A 229 16.45 -1.74 2.73
CA ARG A 229 15.52 -2.63 3.44
C ARG A 229 15.70 -2.61 4.95
N ARG A 230 16.96 -2.42 5.46
CA ARG A 230 17.23 -2.27 6.89
C ARG A 230 16.56 -1.02 7.44
N LYS A 231 16.73 0.12 6.75
CA LYS A 231 16.11 1.39 7.13
C LYS A 231 14.59 1.34 7.04
N ALA A 232 14.04 0.71 5.98
CA ALA A 232 12.61 0.50 5.84
C ALA A 232 12.03 -0.34 6.99
N THR A 233 12.72 -1.41 7.38
CA THR A 233 12.34 -2.26 8.50
C THR A 233 12.37 -1.50 9.83
N ILE A 234 13.43 -0.73 10.10
CA ILE A 234 13.53 0.11 11.33
C ILE A 234 12.40 1.15 11.36
N ARG A 235 12.10 1.82 10.23
CA ARG A 235 10.97 2.76 10.16
C ARG A 235 9.62 2.06 10.39
N ALA A 236 9.46 0.81 9.91
CA ALA A 236 8.25 0.03 10.17
C ALA A 236 8.10 -0.32 11.66
N ILE A 237 9.19 -0.67 12.34
CA ILE A 237 9.20 -0.89 13.80
C ILE A 237 8.80 0.39 14.53
N GLY A 238 9.40 1.53 14.22
CA GLY A 238 9.07 2.82 14.84
C GLY A 238 7.58 3.15 14.66
N ARG A 239 7.05 3.03 13.44
CA ARG A 239 5.62 3.24 13.17
C ARG A 239 4.72 2.27 13.94
N PHE A 240 5.12 1.01 14.10
CA PHE A 240 4.37 0.05 14.89
C PHE A 240 4.27 0.48 16.36
N ILE A 241 5.38 0.89 16.96
CA ILE A 241 5.41 1.37 18.36
C ILE A 241 4.54 2.62 18.54
N GLU A 242 4.57 3.55 17.58
CA GLU A 242 3.80 4.80 17.63
C GLU A 242 2.31 4.61 17.37
N SER A 243 1.93 3.73 16.45
CA SER A 243 0.55 3.63 15.92
C SER A 243 -0.14 2.29 16.17
N GLY A 244 0.56 1.30 16.70
CA GLY A 244 0.04 -0.07 16.86
C GLY A 244 -0.13 -0.86 15.54
N ARG A 245 0.24 -0.29 14.38
CA ARG A 245 0.12 -0.95 13.07
C ARG A 245 1.33 -1.83 12.80
N TYR A 246 1.16 -3.11 13.02
CA TYR A 246 2.20 -4.09 12.73
C TYR A 246 2.19 -4.52 11.27
N VAL A 247 3.36 -4.54 10.67
CA VAL A 247 3.65 -5.23 9.40
C VAL A 247 4.77 -6.22 9.69
N PRO A 248 4.65 -7.50 9.30
CA PRO A 248 5.70 -8.49 9.58
C PRO A 248 7.06 -8.01 9.10
N ILE A 249 7.95 -7.71 10.06
CA ILE A 249 9.25 -7.10 9.74
C ILE A 249 10.17 -8.06 8.99
N GLY A 250 10.05 -9.37 9.24
CA GLY A 250 10.71 -10.39 8.44
C GLY A 250 10.25 -10.38 6.98
N LEU A 251 8.97 -10.10 6.73
CA LEU A 251 8.44 -9.97 5.37
C LEU A 251 9.05 -8.77 4.62
N ILE A 252 9.22 -7.63 5.30
CA ILE A 252 9.86 -6.44 4.71
C ILE A 252 11.32 -6.75 4.36
N PHE A 253 12.06 -7.31 5.32
CA PHE A 253 13.50 -7.50 5.20
C PHE A 253 13.90 -8.65 4.28
N ASP A 254 13.26 -9.82 4.43
CA ASP A 254 13.59 -11.04 3.69
C ASP A 254 12.64 -11.29 2.52
N GLY A 255 11.33 -11.13 2.75
CA GLY A 255 10.30 -11.51 1.78
C GLY A 255 10.23 -10.57 0.58
N TYR A 256 10.21 -9.27 0.82
CA TYR A 256 10.22 -8.27 -0.25
C TYR A 256 11.65 -7.85 -0.64
N ALA A 257 12.55 -7.81 0.34
CA ALA A 257 13.99 -7.54 0.16
C ALA A 257 14.26 -6.35 -0.80
N ASN A 258 14.91 -6.62 -1.94
CA ASN A 258 15.20 -5.63 -2.97
C ASN A 258 14.27 -5.76 -4.19
N ASP A 259 13.26 -6.60 -4.13
CA ASP A 259 12.39 -6.90 -5.27
C ASP A 259 11.72 -5.68 -5.90
N PRO A 260 11.24 -4.67 -5.14
CA PRO A 260 10.67 -3.47 -5.77
C PRO A 260 11.69 -2.72 -6.65
N LEU A 261 12.93 -2.61 -6.20
CA LEU A 261 14.00 -1.97 -6.97
C LEU A 261 14.40 -2.81 -8.19
N ASN A 262 14.49 -4.13 -8.03
CA ASN A 262 14.75 -5.06 -9.13
C ASN A 262 13.63 -5.00 -10.17
N THR A 263 12.37 -5.01 -9.74
CA THR A 263 11.20 -4.86 -10.62
C THR A 263 11.26 -3.55 -11.42
N TYR A 264 11.64 -2.45 -10.77
CA TYR A 264 11.81 -1.17 -11.44
C TYR A 264 12.85 -1.24 -12.58
N PHE A 265 14.06 -1.77 -12.31
CA PHE A 265 15.10 -1.84 -13.32
C PHE A 265 14.76 -2.82 -14.44
N LEU A 266 14.21 -3.99 -14.13
CA LEU A 266 13.80 -4.96 -15.15
C LEU A 266 12.75 -4.37 -16.10
N LEU A 267 11.75 -3.65 -15.57
CA LEU A 267 10.74 -2.99 -16.38
C LEU A 267 11.32 -1.81 -17.16
N LYS A 268 12.19 -1.01 -16.54
CA LYS A 268 12.80 0.16 -17.21
C LYS A 268 13.73 -0.25 -18.35
N ASP A 269 14.54 -1.26 -18.13
CA ASP A 269 15.53 -1.71 -19.12
C ASP A 269 14.89 -2.62 -20.20
N GLY A 270 13.61 -2.99 -20.02
CA GLY A 270 12.85 -3.78 -21.00
C GLY A 270 13.36 -5.21 -21.18
N ILE A 271 14.05 -5.76 -20.16
CA ILE A 271 14.64 -7.10 -20.23
C ILE A 271 13.50 -8.13 -20.28
N ASP A 272 13.54 -8.98 -21.33
CA ASP A 272 12.57 -10.05 -21.58
C ASP A 272 11.09 -9.56 -21.73
N LEU A 273 10.88 -8.32 -22.17
CA LEU A 273 9.55 -7.77 -22.38
C LEU A 273 9.26 -7.56 -23.87
N ASP A 274 8.15 -8.13 -24.34
CA ASP A 274 7.65 -7.88 -25.71
C ASP A 274 7.10 -6.45 -25.89
N ILE A 275 6.50 -5.91 -24.82
CA ILE A 275 5.88 -4.58 -24.82
C ILE A 275 6.28 -3.83 -23.55
N GLN A 276 6.76 -2.59 -23.72
CA GLN A 276 7.04 -1.68 -22.60
C GLN A 276 5.72 -1.17 -21.98
N PRO A 277 5.41 -1.52 -20.73
CA PRO A 277 4.14 -1.16 -20.10
C PRO A 277 4.08 0.29 -19.59
N PHE A 278 5.22 0.98 -19.51
CA PHE A 278 5.30 2.36 -19.00
C PHE A 278 5.97 3.32 -19.98
N ASP A 279 5.41 4.52 -20.07
CA ASP A 279 5.89 5.59 -20.95
C ASP A 279 7.07 6.34 -20.33
N SER A 280 7.16 6.37 -19.00
CA SER A 280 8.28 6.96 -18.29
C SER A 280 8.58 6.29 -16.94
N PHE A 281 9.78 6.58 -16.43
CA PHE A 281 10.33 5.97 -15.22
C PHE A 281 10.92 7.02 -14.30
N GLY A 282 10.73 6.83 -12.99
CA GLY A 282 11.30 7.68 -11.95
C GLY A 282 11.83 6.87 -10.77
N LEU A 283 12.99 7.25 -10.25
CA LEU A 283 13.59 6.67 -9.06
C LEU A 283 13.83 7.77 -8.03
N ILE A 284 13.21 7.64 -6.86
CA ILE A 284 13.27 8.60 -5.77
C ILE A 284 13.86 7.92 -4.54
N SER A 285 14.80 8.56 -3.87
CA SER A 285 15.32 8.11 -2.57
C SER A 285 14.68 8.91 -1.43
N THR A 286 14.17 8.18 -0.45
CA THR A 286 13.72 8.73 0.85
C THR A 286 14.73 8.52 1.96
N ASP A 287 15.97 8.15 1.59
CA ASP A 287 17.10 8.10 2.51
C ASP A 287 17.66 9.50 2.76
N VAL A 288 16.88 10.27 3.48
CA VAL A 288 17.15 11.67 3.84
C VAL A 288 16.79 11.89 5.32
N ALA A 289 17.26 12.97 5.92
CA ALA A 289 16.89 13.32 7.28
C ALA A 289 15.36 13.57 7.40
N LYS A 290 14.82 13.37 8.60
CA LYS A 290 13.38 13.60 8.84
C LYS A 290 13.04 15.08 8.57
N GLY A 291 12.10 15.29 7.65
CA GLY A 291 11.66 16.62 7.24
C GLY A 291 12.33 17.13 5.95
N ASP A 292 13.38 16.46 5.47
CA ASP A 292 14.00 16.81 4.20
C ASP A 292 13.19 16.27 3.02
N ARG A 293 13.28 16.97 1.88
CA ARG A 293 12.67 16.50 0.63
C ARG A 293 13.36 15.24 0.11
N PRO A 294 12.60 14.28 -0.42
CA PRO A 294 13.16 13.13 -1.13
C PRO A 294 14.07 13.56 -2.28
N ARG A 295 15.10 12.76 -2.58
CA ARG A 295 16.04 13.03 -3.68
C ARG A 295 15.65 12.25 -4.92
N ILE A 296 15.52 12.92 -6.06
CA ILE A 296 15.38 12.26 -7.35
C ILE A 296 16.75 11.71 -7.75
N LEU A 297 16.82 10.39 -7.91
CA LEU A 297 18.04 9.70 -8.36
C LEU A 297 18.07 9.56 -9.88
N GLN A 298 16.89 9.36 -10.51
CA GLN A 298 16.74 9.19 -11.94
C GLN A 298 15.33 9.56 -12.38
N ALA A 299 15.19 10.17 -13.55
CA ALA A 299 13.91 10.38 -14.21
C ALA A 299 14.11 10.33 -15.72
N THR A 300 13.17 9.68 -16.44
CA THR A 300 13.06 9.78 -17.90
C THR A 300 11.92 10.73 -18.24
N SER A 301 12.09 11.56 -19.29
CA SER A 301 10.99 12.40 -19.75
C SER A 301 9.89 11.54 -20.40
N PRO A 302 8.62 11.78 -20.17
CA PRO A 302 7.97 12.88 -19.40
C PRO A 302 7.59 12.51 -17.96
N SER A 303 8.49 11.96 -17.16
CA SER A 303 8.13 11.53 -15.78
C SER A 303 7.59 12.67 -14.93
N PRO A 304 6.44 12.48 -14.23
CA PRO A 304 5.83 13.49 -13.37
C PRO A 304 6.74 13.96 -12.22
N ILE A 305 7.73 13.15 -11.80
CA ILE A 305 8.64 13.52 -10.72
C ILE A 305 9.62 14.63 -11.11
N ILE A 306 9.76 14.94 -12.38
CA ILE A 306 10.64 16.05 -12.81
C ILE A 306 10.15 17.38 -12.21
N GLU A 307 8.86 17.52 -11.97
CA GLU A 307 8.28 18.70 -11.34
C GLU A 307 8.59 18.84 -9.85
N PHE A 308 8.99 17.75 -9.17
CA PHE A 308 9.47 17.80 -7.79
C PHE A 308 10.79 18.55 -7.59
N GLN A 309 11.49 18.85 -8.67
CA GLN A 309 12.77 19.59 -8.62
C GLN A 309 12.57 21.11 -8.59
N LYS A 310 11.36 21.58 -8.82
CA LYS A 310 11.02 23.00 -8.79
C LYS A 310 10.53 23.42 -7.40
#